data_61adc13f9e9cc21d5f1f71007f272205
#
_entry.id   61adc13f9e9cc21d5f1f71007f272205
#
_cell.length_a   1.000
_cell.length_b   1.000
_cell.length_c   1.000
_cell.angle_alpha   90.00
_cell.angle_beta   90.00
_cell.angle_gamma   90.00
#
_symmetry.space_group_name_H-M   'P 1'
#
loop_
_entity.id
_entity.type
_entity.pdbx_description
1 polymer ?
#
loop_
_entity_poly.entity_id
_entity_poly.type
_entity_poly.pdbx_seq_one_letter_code
_entity_poly.pdbx_strand_id
1 'polypeptide(L)'
;MKIEYSKIDDVNGVITMVVEENDYAENVKKQLKELGKKHSEPGFRPGHVPAGLLEKKYGKYARQEAINETVGEALYNYIKEEKLPVLGNPMPDKENHVGEEKEFVLKFNVGLAPEFDVKVDKDVKIPYYNIKVSDEMIDRQDEALRRASRFPARRSMQQPL
;
A
#
# COMPACT_ATOMS: atom_id res chain seq x y z
N MET A 1 -15.94 -6.31 -15.19
CA MET A 1 -15.03 -5.17 -14.89
C MET A 1 -14.37 -4.70 -16.17
N LYS A 2 -14.37 -3.39 -16.46
CA LYS A 2 -13.68 -2.80 -17.61
C LYS A 2 -12.55 -1.92 -17.10
N ILE A 3 -11.36 -2.04 -17.70
CA ILE A 3 -10.18 -1.27 -17.31
C ILE A 3 -9.65 -0.57 -18.55
N GLU A 4 -9.42 0.73 -18.43
CA GLU A 4 -8.88 1.57 -19.50
C GLU A 4 -7.67 2.34 -18.98
N TYR A 5 -6.59 2.34 -19.75
CA TYR A 5 -5.40 3.13 -19.44
C TYR A 5 -5.32 4.35 -20.35
N SER A 6 -5.06 5.51 -19.79
CA SER A 6 -4.83 6.76 -20.50
C SER A 6 -3.51 7.38 -20.05
N LYS A 7 -2.59 7.58 -21.00
CA LYS A 7 -1.34 8.29 -20.76
C LYS A 7 -1.63 9.79 -20.80
N ILE A 8 -1.27 10.52 -19.74
CA ILE A 8 -1.39 11.99 -19.68
C ILE A 8 -0.10 12.63 -20.18
N ASP A 9 1.04 12.22 -19.60
CA ASP A 9 2.38 12.72 -19.90
C ASP A 9 3.36 11.55 -19.97
N ASP A 10 4.64 11.85 -20.26
CA ASP A 10 5.69 10.83 -20.32
C ASP A 10 5.94 10.12 -19.00
N VAL A 11 5.56 10.75 -17.88
CA VAL A 11 5.77 10.26 -16.52
C VAL A 11 4.46 10.03 -15.74
N ASN A 12 3.30 10.40 -16.30
CA ASN A 12 2.00 10.27 -15.64
C ASN A 12 0.98 9.59 -16.52
N GLY A 13 0.20 8.70 -15.91
CA GLY A 13 -0.93 8.04 -16.53
C GLY A 13 -2.12 7.90 -15.57
N VAL A 14 -3.28 7.61 -16.10
CA VAL A 14 -4.49 7.31 -15.33
C VAL A 14 -5.05 5.96 -15.78
N ILE A 15 -5.36 5.13 -14.82
CA ILE A 15 -6.10 3.88 -15.04
C ILE A 15 -7.52 4.11 -14.54
N THR A 16 -8.49 3.98 -15.44
CA THR A 16 -9.92 4.09 -15.14
C THR A 16 -10.51 2.69 -15.08
N MET A 17 -11.18 2.37 -13.99
CA MET A 17 -11.81 1.06 -13.78
C MET A 17 -13.31 1.24 -13.57
N VAL A 18 -14.11 0.52 -14.36
CA VAL A 18 -15.57 0.43 -14.18
C VAL A 18 -15.86 -0.89 -13.49
N VAL A 19 -16.43 -0.81 -12.30
CA VAL A 19 -16.69 -1.96 -11.42
C VAL A 19 -18.19 -2.15 -11.29
N GLU A 20 -18.66 -3.35 -11.60
CA GLU A 20 -20.07 -3.76 -11.52
C GLU A 20 -20.32 -4.65 -10.28
N GLU A 21 -21.56 -4.74 -9.82
CA GLU A 21 -21.95 -5.56 -8.66
C GLU A 21 -21.50 -7.02 -8.77
N ASN A 22 -21.55 -7.58 -9.98
CA ASN A 22 -21.16 -8.97 -10.23
C ASN A 22 -19.67 -9.24 -9.97
N ASP A 23 -18.82 -8.22 -10.12
CA ASP A 23 -17.38 -8.36 -10.00
C ASP A 23 -16.92 -8.61 -8.56
N TYR A 24 -17.64 -8.05 -7.58
CA TYR A 24 -17.28 -8.17 -6.16
C TYR A 24 -18.27 -8.95 -5.31
N ALA A 25 -19.43 -9.38 -5.85
CA ALA A 25 -20.47 -10.06 -5.09
C ALA A 25 -20.00 -11.36 -4.41
N GLU A 26 -19.15 -12.13 -5.07
CA GLU A 26 -18.57 -13.35 -4.50
C GLU A 26 -17.62 -13.05 -3.34
N ASN A 27 -16.79 -12.01 -3.49
CA ASN A 27 -15.88 -11.59 -2.44
C ASN A 27 -16.63 -11.02 -1.22
N VAL A 28 -17.75 -10.32 -1.40
CA VAL A 28 -18.61 -9.87 -0.31
C VAL A 28 -19.13 -11.08 0.50
N LYS A 29 -19.61 -12.13 -0.19
CA LYS A 29 -20.07 -13.36 0.49
C LYS A 29 -18.95 -14.05 1.26
N LYS A 30 -17.74 -14.08 0.67
CA LYS A 30 -16.55 -14.64 1.31
C LYS A 30 -16.16 -13.86 2.56
N GLN A 31 -16.10 -12.53 2.47
CA GLN A 31 -15.79 -11.63 3.59
C GLN A 31 -16.82 -11.75 4.72
N LEU A 32 -18.11 -11.76 4.41
CA LEU A 32 -19.16 -11.97 5.42
C LEU A 32 -19.04 -13.33 6.12
N LYS A 33 -18.69 -14.38 5.38
CA LYS A 33 -18.48 -15.72 5.95
C LYS A 33 -17.24 -15.77 6.87
N GLU A 34 -16.18 -15.07 6.51
CA GLU A 34 -14.97 -14.96 7.34
C GLU A 34 -15.23 -14.14 8.61
N LEU A 35 -15.94 -13.01 8.47
CA LEU A 35 -16.36 -12.20 9.61
C LEU A 35 -17.24 -13.02 10.58
N GLY A 36 -18.17 -13.82 10.05
CA GLY A 36 -19.02 -14.69 10.87
C GLY A 36 -18.23 -15.75 11.64
N LYS A 37 -17.07 -16.19 11.15
CA LYS A 37 -16.19 -17.11 11.87
C LYS A 37 -15.37 -16.42 12.97
N LYS A 38 -14.93 -15.19 12.70
CA LYS A 38 -14.05 -14.42 13.61
C LYS A 38 -14.81 -13.70 14.72
N HIS A 39 -16.03 -13.25 14.43
CA HIS A 39 -16.84 -12.47 15.37
C HIS A 39 -17.82 -13.33 16.15
N SER A 40 -17.91 -13.07 17.46
CA SER A 40 -18.92 -13.64 18.35
C SER A 40 -19.98 -12.59 18.63
N GLU A 41 -21.24 -12.94 18.40
CA GLU A 41 -22.38 -12.07 18.70
C GLU A 41 -23.10 -12.54 19.95
N PRO A 42 -23.57 -11.63 20.84
CA PRO A 42 -24.34 -12.00 22.01
C PRO A 42 -25.57 -12.84 21.66
N GLY A 43 -25.71 -14.01 22.30
CA GLY A 43 -26.79 -14.93 22.01
C GLY A 43 -26.52 -15.98 20.92
N PHE A 44 -25.38 -15.93 20.26
CA PHE A 44 -24.98 -16.91 19.24
C PHE A 44 -23.63 -17.56 19.58
N ARG A 45 -23.55 -18.86 19.28
CA ARG A 45 -22.26 -19.55 19.37
C ARG A 45 -21.29 -19.00 18.35
N PRO A 46 -19.97 -18.81 18.67
CA PRO A 46 -18.95 -18.38 17.71
C PRO A 46 -18.99 -19.21 16.42
N GLY A 47 -19.02 -18.53 15.28
CA GLY A 47 -19.13 -19.18 13.97
C GLY A 47 -20.53 -19.59 13.52
N HIS A 48 -21.57 -19.39 14.33
CA HIS A 48 -22.96 -19.75 14.02
C HIS A 48 -23.90 -18.54 13.97
N VAL A 49 -23.39 -17.36 13.67
CA VAL A 49 -24.19 -16.16 13.51
C VAL A 49 -24.95 -16.22 12.16
N PRO A 50 -26.29 -16.00 12.14
CA PRO A 50 -27.05 -16.01 10.90
C PRO A 50 -26.55 -14.98 9.89
N ALA A 51 -26.47 -15.36 8.60
CA ALA A 51 -25.94 -14.51 7.53
C ALA A 51 -26.66 -13.15 7.42
N GLY A 52 -27.99 -13.15 7.58
CA GLY A 52 -28.77 -11.90 7.53
C GLY A 52 -28.46 -10.90 8.65
N LEU A 53 -28.03 -11.39 9.83
CA LEU A 53 -27.58 -10.52 10.93
C LEU A 53 -26.20 -9.95 10.65
N LEU A 54 -25.30 -10.77 10.09
CA LEU A 54 -23.97 -10.35 9.68
C LEU A 54 -24.06 -9.30 8.57
N GLU A 55 -24.90 -9.51 7.58
CA GLU A 55 -25.13 -8.57 6.48
C GLU A 55 -25.68 -7.24 6.98
N LYS A 56 -26.63 -7.26 7.90
CA LYS A 56 -27.22 -6.04 8.49
C LYS A 56 -26.19 -5.23 9.30
N LYS A 57 -25.30 -5.91 10.05
CA LYS A 57 -24.29 -5.25 10.90
C LYS A 57 -23.01 -4.90 10.17
N TYR A 58 -22.53 -5.79 9.33
CA TYR A 58 -21.21 -5.72 8.73
C TYR A 58 -21.24 -5.63 7.21
N GLY A 59 -22.43 -5.60 6.57
CA GLY A 59 -22.57 -5.62 5.12
C GLY A 59 -21.86 -4.46 4.42
N LYS A 60 -21.97 -3.24 4.97
CA LYS A 60 -21.27 -2.07 4.41
C LYS A 60 -19.76 -2.23 4.49
N TYR A 61 -19.23 -2.69 5.63
CA TYR A 61 -17.81 -2.94 5.81
C TYR A 61 -17.30 -4.06 4.91
N ALA A 62 -18.01 -5.19 4.89
CA ALA A 62 -17.65 -6.33 4.05
C ALA A 62 -17.68 -5.98 2.56
N ARG A 63 -18.64 -5.15 2.14
CA ARG A 63 -18.71 -4.66 0.76
C ARG A 63 -17.50 -3.78 0.43
N GLN A 64 -17.18 -2.82 1.29
CA GLN A 64 -16.03 -1.94 1.07
C GLN A 64 -14.70 -2.72 0.98
N GLU A 65 -14.51 -3.68 1.87
CA GLU A 65 -13.32 -4.52 1.89
C GLU A 65 -13.24 -5.41 0.65
N ALA A 66 -14.36 -6.03 0.26
CA ALA A 66 -14.43 -6.84 -0.95
C ALA A 66 -14.14 -6.04 -2.23
N ILE A 67 -14.64 -4.80 -2.31
CA ILE A 67 -14.35 -3.90 -3.43
C ILE A 67 -12.87 -3.57 -3.47
N ASN A 68 -12.27 -3.18 -2.34
CA ASN A 68 -10.85 -2.84 -2.25
C ASN A 68 -9.97 -4.03 -2.68
N GLU A 69 -10.28 -5.24 -2.20
CA GLU A 69 -9.56 -6.46 -2.56
C GLU A 69 -9.68 -6.74 -4.07
N THR A 70 -10.91 -6.73 -4.61
CA THR A 70 -11.18 -7.02 -6.02
C THR A 70 -10.52 -6.00 -6.96
N VAL A 71 -10.64 -4.71 -6.62
CA VAL A 71 -10.04 -3.62 -7.40
C VAL A 71 -8.52 -3.68 -7.34
N GLY A 72 -7.96 -3.93 -6.16
CA GLY A 72 -6.51 -4.06 -5.97
C GLY A 72 -5.91 -5.22 -6.78
N GLU A 73 -6.54 -6.39 -6.75
CA GLU A 73 -6.11 -7.55 -7.54
C GLU A 73 -6.22 -7.29 -9.05
N ALA A 74 -7.34 -6.74 -9.51
CA ALA A 74 -7.56 -6.44 -10.92
C ALA A 74 -6.58 -5.38 -11.44
N LEU A 75 -6.32 -4.33 -10.67
CA LEU A 75 -5.36 -3.29 -11.01
C LEU A 75 -3.93 -3.84 -11.12
N TYR A 76 -3.52 -4.67 -10.15
CA TYR A 76 -2.22 -5.30 -10.17
C TYR A 76 -2.04 -6.24 -11.37
N ASN A 77 -3.05 -7.06 -11.65
CA ASN A 77 -3.02 -7.98 -12.79
C ASN A 77 -2.95 -7.21 -14.11
N TYR A 78 -3.74 -6.14 -14.26
CA TYR A 78 -3.73 -5.30 -15.44
C TYR A 78 -2.36 -4.66 -15.71
N ILE A 79 -1.74 -4.07 -14.68
CA ILE A 79 -0.39 -3.47 -14.78
C ILE A 79 0.65 -4.52 -15.22
N LYS A 80 0.51 -5.76 -14.72
CA LYS A 80 1.42 -6.86 -15.02
C LYS A 80 1.22 -7.41 -16.44
N GLU A 81 -0.04 -7.56 -16.89
CA GLU A 81 -0.39 -8.05 -18.23
C GLU A 81 0.02 -7.07 -19.32
N GLU A 82 -0.29 -5.79 -19.13
CA GLU A 82 0.09 -4.71 -20.06
C GLU A 82 1.56 -4.29 -19.94
N LYS A 83 2.30 -4.87 -18.98
CA LYS A 83 3.72 -4.56 -18.70
C LYS A 83 3.98 -3.06 -18.58
N LEU A 84 3.06 -2.34 -17.95
CA LEU A 84 3.21 -0.91 -17.77
C LEU A 84 4.40 -0.61 -16.86
N PRO A 85 5.32 0.30 -17.25
CA PRO A 85 6.48 0.66 -16.44
C PRO A 85 6.07 1.60 -15.29
N VAL A 86 5.21 1.09 -14.39
CA VAL A 86 4.69 1.88 -13.25
C VAL A 86 5.74 1.99 -12.16
N LEU A 87 5.98 3.21 -11.70
CA LEU A 87 6.83 3.54 -10.57
C LEU A 87 5.99 3.80 -9.32
N GLY A 88 6.23 3.03 -8.28
CA GLY A 88 5.50 3.15 -7.02
C GLY A 88 4.10 2.51 -7.06
N ASN A 89 3.26 2.91 -6.12
CA ASN A 89 1.90 2.40 -6.03
C ASN A 89 0.90 3.33 -6.73
N PRO A 90 -0.09 2.78 -7.45
CA PRO A 90 -1.19 3.56 -7.98
C PRO A 90 -1.90 4.34 -6.87
N MET A 91 -2.15 5.63 -7.09
CA MET A 91 -2.83 6.48 -6.13
C MET A 91 -4.28 6.69 -6.55
N PRO A 92 -5.26 6.37 -5.68
CA PRO A 92 -6.66 6.64 -5.97
C PRO A 92 -6.89 8.15 -6.10
N ASP A 93 -7.71 8.54 -7.07
CA ASP A 93 -8.12 9.93 -7.22
C ASP A 93 -9.03 10.34 -6.06
N LYS A 94 -8.98 11.62 -5.70
CA LYS A 94 -9.82 12.20 -4.62
C LYS A 94 -11.32 12.22 -4.97
N GLU A 95 -11.62 12.18 -6.25
CA GLU A 95 -12.99 12.16 -6.77
C GLU A 95 -13.62 10.77 -6.75
N ASN A 96 -12.86 9.73 -6.43
CA ASN A 96 -13.36 8.38 -6.35
C ASN A 96 -14.42 8.26 -5.25
N HIS A 97 -15.62 7.90 -5.64
CA HIS A 97 -16.74 7.68 -4.72
C HIS A 97 -17.22 6.24 -4.84
N VAL A 98 -17.08 5.49 -3.76
CA VAL A 98 -17.69 4.17 -3.63
C VAL A 98 -18.98 4.35 -2.84
N GLY A 99 -20.07 4.66 -3.57
CA GLY A 99 -21.39 4.85 -3.00
C GLY A 99 -22.16 3.53 -2.80
N GLU A 100 -23.48 3.64 -2.58
CA GLU A 100 -24.39 2.48 -2.52
C GLU A 100 -24.83 2.03 -3.93
N GLU A 101 -24.33 2.68 -4.98
CA GLU A 101 -24.61 2.38 -6.37
C GLU A 101 -24.10 0.99 -6.76
N LYS A 102 -24.72 0.39 -7.77
CA LYS A 102 -24.36 -0.95 -8.27
C LYS A 102 -23.15 -0.93 -9.19
N GLU A 103 -22.91 0.20 -9.83
CA GLU A 103 -21.82 0.44 -10.75
C GLU A 103 -21.11 1.75 -10.36
N PHE A 104 -19.80 1.73 -10.33
CA PHE A 104 -18.99 2.91 -10.02
C PHE A 104 -17.70 2.92 -10.82
N VAL A 105 -17.19 4.13 -11.03
CA VAL A 105 -15.97 4.37 -11.79
C VAL A 105 -14.87 4.80 -10.82
N LEU A 106 -13.74 4.11 -10.85
CA LEU A 106 -12.57 4.42 -10.04
C LEU A 106 -11.42 4.84 -10.95
N LYS A 107 -10.77 5.94 -10.60
CA LYS A 107 -9.59 6.46 -11.30
C LYS A 107 -8.37 6.32 -10.40
N PHE A 108 -7.28 5.81 -10.98
CA PHE A 108 -6.00 5.66 -10.29
C PHE A 108 -4.91 6.38 -11.05
N ASN A 109 -4.26 7.32 -10.40
CA ASN A 109 -3.11 8.01 -10.93
C ASN A 109 -1.86 7.14 -10.76
N VAL A 110 -1.12 6.93 -11.85
CA VAL A 110 0.09 6.11 -11.88
C VAL A 110 1.26 6.92 -12.38
N GLY A 111 2.40 6.80 -11.70
CA GLY A 111 3.67 7.31 -12.20
C GLY A 111 4.30 6.29 -13.16
N LEU A 112 4.87 6.77 -14.26
CA LEU A 112 5.52 5.94 -15.26
C LEU A 112 7.03 6.18 -15.27
N ALA A 113 7.80 5.14 -15.53
CA ALA A 113 9.22 5.27 -15.82
C ALA A 113 9.39 5.86 -17.22
N PRO A 114 10.07 7.02 -17.36
CA PRO A 114 10.38 7.55 -18.66
C PRO A 114 11.40 6.65 -19.38
N GLU A 115 11.26 6.50 -20.68
CA GLU A 115 12.28 5.87 -21.51
C GLU A 115 13.39 6.90 -21.77
N PHE A 116 14.64 6.54 -21.46
CA PHE A 116 15.79 7.38 -21.71
C PHE A 116 17.00 6.54 -22.15
N ASP A 117 17.72 7.05 -23.13
CA ASP A 117 18.97 6.46 -23.58
C ASP A 117 20.15 7.09 -22.82
N VAL A 118 20.86 6.29 -22.04
CA VAL A 118 22.08 6.73 -21.39
C VAL A 118 23.28 6.36 -22.25
N LYS A 119 23.91 7.36 -22.88
CA LYS A 119 25.19 7.18 -23.55
C LYS A 119 26.33 7.47 -22.56
N VAL A 120 27.02 6.41 -22.14
CA VAL A 120 28.21 6.54 -21.30
C VAL A 120 29.42 6.46 -22.23
N ASP A 121 29.88 7.61 -22.67
CA ASP A 121 31.07 7.74 -23.51
C ASP A 121 32.33 8.04 -22.66
N LYS A 122 33.52 7.91 -23.29
CA LYS A 122 34.81 8.22 -22.64
C LYS A 122 34.94 9.67 -22.19
N ASP A 123 34.09 10.56 -22.71
CA ASP A 123 34.07 11.98 -22.38
C ASP A 123 33.28 12.30 -21.10
N VAL A 124 32.54 11.32 -20.55
CA VAL A 124 31.80 11.49 -19.29
C VAL A 124 32.78 11.49 -18.12
N LYS A 125 33.04 12.68 -17.58
CA LYS A 125 33.87 12.86 -16.39
C LYS A 125 33.05 12.66 -15.13
N ILE A 126 33.32 11.59 -14.41
CA ILE A 126 32.71 11.31 -13.11
C ILE A 126 33.64 11.84 -12.02
N PRO A 127 33.22 12.79 -11.16
CA PRO A 127 34.07 13.27 -10.07
C PRO A 127 34.27 12.14 -9.07
N TYR A 128 35.54 11.81 -8.83
CA TYR A 128 35.92 10.86 -7.79
C TYR A 128 36.42 11.63 -6.58
N TYR A 129 35.73 11.45 -5.45
CA TYR A 129 36.07 12.12 -4.21
C TYR A 129 36.93 11.24 -3.32
N ASN A 130 38.11 11.72 -2.95
CA ASN A 130 38.95 11.10 -1.93
C ASN A 130 38.48 11.60 -0.55
N ILE A 131 37.91 10.72 0.24
CA ILE A 131 37.47 11.06 1.59
C ILE A 131 38.68 11.01 2.51
N LYS A 132 39.07 12.16 3.05
CA LYS A 132 40.10 12.25 4.10
C LYS A 132 39.41 12.47 5.44
N VAL A 133 39.63 11.56 6.36
CA VAL A 133 39.16 11.71 7.72
C VAL A 133 40.17 12.57 8.48
N SER A 134 39.75 13.67 9.07
CA SER A 134 40.57 14.50 9.92
C SER A 134 40.58 14.00 11.37
N ASP A 135 41.66 14.28 12.12
CA ASP A 135 41.76 13.92 13.52
C ASP A 135 40.57 14.48 14.35
N GLU A 136 40.13 15.70 14.03
CA GLU A 136 38.94 16.30 14.66
C GLU A 136 37.66 15.49 14.46
N MET A 137 37.50 14.85 13.28
CA MET A 137 36.31 14.00 13.03
C MET A 137 36.41 12.71 13.85
N ILE A 138 37.61 12.15 14.01
CA ILE A 138 37.87 10.99 14.86
C ILE A 138 37.56 11.32 16.31
N ASP A 139 38.12 12.40 16.84
CA ASP A 139 37.89 12.84 18.21
C ASP A 139 36.41 13.11 18.52
N ARG A 140 35.71 13.76 17.61
CA ARG A 140 34.26 14.01 17.74
C ARG A 140 33.46 12.70 17.80
N GLN A 141 33.81 11.74 16.96
CA GLN A 141 33.15 10.44 16.94
C GLN A 141 33.46 9.63 18.22
N ASP A 142 34.70 9.67 18.67
CA ASP A 142 35.12 9.00 19.91
C ASP A 142 34.41 9.60 21.14
N GLU A 143 34.30 10.92 21.21
CA GLU A 143 33.53 11.59 22.25
C GLU A 143 32.05 11.21 22.22
N ALA A 144 31.44 11.12 21.03
CA ALA A 144 30.05 10.71 20.88
C ALA A 144 29.83 9.26 21.37
N LEU A 145 30.72 8.36 21.02
CA LEU A 145 30.71 6.97 21.49
C LEU A 145 30.92 6.85 23.00
N ARG A 146 31.86 7.62 23.58
CA ARG A 146 32.07 7.68 25.03
C ARG A 146 30.85 8.21 25.77
N ARG A 147 30.15 9.21 25.22
CA ARG A 147 28.90 9.73 25.82
C ARG A 147 27.79 8.69 25.75
N ALA A 148 27.62 8.01 24.62
CA ALA A 148 26.60 6.97 24.43
C ALA A 148 26.84 5.76 25.36
N SER A 149 28.09 5.35 25.58
CA SER A 149 28.43 4.23 26.46
C SER A 149 28.28 4.55 27.96
N ARG A 150 28.29 5.83 28.35
CA ARG A 150 28.11 6.23 29.78
C ARG A 150 26.64 6.22 30.23
N PHE A 151 25.68 6.18 29.34
CA PHE A 151 24.24 6.29 29.66
C PHE A 151 23.50 4.98 30.00
N PRO A 152 23.89 3.76 29.55
CA PRO A 152 23.08 2.57 29.84
C PRO A 152 23.30 1.92 31.23
N ALA A 153 24.40 2.21 31.89
CA ALA A 153 24.81 1.43 33.08
C ALA A 153 24.10 1.80 34.40
N ARG A 154 23.27 2.85 34.46
CA ARG A 154 22.65 3.31 35.73
C ARG A 154 21.18 2.99 35.94
N ARG A 155 20.50 2.31 35.01
CA ARG A 155 19.05 2.03 35.16
C ARG A 155 18.67 0.59 35.52
N SER A 156 19.63 -0.31 35.69
CA SER A 156 19.32 -1.72 36.02
C SER A 156 19.57 -2.13 37.47
N MET A 157 19.88 -1.20 38.36
CA MET A 157 20.07 -1.53 39.79
C MET A 157 19.25 -0.63 40.71
N GLN A 158 17.95 -0.72 40.63
CA GLN A 158 17.06 -0.37 41.76
C GLN A 158 15.66 -0.96 41.48
N GLN A 159 15.53 -2.27 41.71
CA GLN A 159 14.28 -2.84 42.20
C GLN A 159 14.53 -3.19 43.67
N PRO A 160 13.85 -2.55 44.61
CA PRO A 160 13.82 -3.02 46.00
C PRO A 160 12.93 -4.24 46.09
N LEU A 161 13.34 -5.19 46.93
CA LEU A 161 12.61 -6.36 47.41
C LEU A 161 11.22 -6.00 47.96
#